data_5a9fefed26b4310dd1850f5a3f847274
#
_entry.id   5a9fefed26b4310dd1850f5a3f847274
#
_cell.length_a   1.000
_cell.length_b   1.000
_cell.length_c   1.000
_cell.angle_alpha   90.00
_cell.angle_beta   90.00
_cell.angle_gamma   90.00
#
_symmetry.space_group_name_H-M   'P 1'
#
loop_
_entity.id
_entity.type
_entity.pdbx_description
1 polymer ?
#
loop_
_entity_poly.entity_id
_entity_poly.type
_entity_poly.pdbx_seq_one_letter_code
_entity_poly.pdbx_strand_id
1 'polypeptide(L)'
;MSDPIITFDHVVKEFKTRGRGANIARAVDDVSLTIDRGDIFGIIGYSGAGKSTLVRLINALERPTSGTVTVLGTDITSLSETKLRPIRQKIGMIFQQFNLFSTKTVAQNIAYPLQLDHWRKDYQDRRVNELLEFVGLSEHANKYPSQLSGGQKQRVGIARALATNPEILLADEATSALDPETTTEVLALLKRVNEEFGITIVLITHQMNVVQQIAGRVAVMSAGRVVESGDVYDVFAAPQQPVTKRFIATALSGLPEEDRVERLHHEWSGRIVTVLIRQKDVSGTQGHELKASGQNISELIAKYGVESSLLYGGIDTVKGTAIGAITYEFNGPGWHVDEFLRELAANSDVIDFGTAAKPVAYADAVAGHASYAEDRAHDPLAADTA
;
A
#
# COMPACT_ATOMS: atom_id res chain seq x y z
N MET A 1 0.62 -4.97 23.35
CA MET A 1 2.12 -4.85 23.38
C MET A 1 2.59 -5.25 22.00
N SER A 2 3.52 -4.49 21.38
CA SER A 2 4.08 -4.88 20.07
C SER A 2 4.91 -6.17 20.25
N ASP A 3 4.79 -7.09 19.29
CA ASP A 3 5.57 -8.34 19.23
C ASP A 3 6.34 -8.34 17.90
N PRO A 4 7.51 -7.66 17.87
CA PRO A 4 8.26 -7.46 16.64
C PRO A 4 8.82 -8.79 16.11
N ILE A 5 8.44 -9.14 14.88
CA ILE A 5 8.97 -10.31 14.18
C ILE A 5 10.10 -9.95 13.22
N ILE A 6 10.09 -8.71 12.67
CA ILE A 6 11.15 -8.14 11.84
C ILE A 6 11.47 -6.75 12.35
N THR A 7 12.76 -6.45 12.53
CA THR A 7 13.23 -5.12 12.91
C THR A 7 14.44 -4.74 12.04
N PHE A 8 14.38 -3.57 11.43
CA PHE A 8 15.50 -2.88 10.82
C PHE A 8 15.92 -1.75 11.76
N ASP A 9 17.19 -1.64 12.06
CA ASP A 9 17.77 -0.62 12.92
C ASP A 9 18.92 0.07 12.20
N HIS A 10 18.69 1.31 11.77
CA HIS A 10 19.61 2.15 11.00
C HIS A 10 20.29 1.44 9.82
N VAL A 11 19.48 0.67 9.05
CA VAL A 11 19.97 -0.18 7.97
C VAL A 11 20.33 0.61 6.73
N VAL A 12 21.55 0.39 6.24
CA VAL A 12 22.07 0.93 4.98
C VAL A 12 22.47 -0.23 4.07
N LYS A 13 22.09 -0.15 2.78
CA LYS A 13 22.59 -1.03 1.74
C LYS A 13 23.11 -0.25 0.55
N GLU A 14 24.39 -0.43 0.28
CA GLU A 14 25.10 0.18 -0.84
C GLU A 14 25.52 -0.86 -1.88
N PHE A 15 25.42 -0.50 -3.15
CA PHE A 15 25.95 -1.25 -4.27
C PHE A 15 27.01 -0.46 -4.99
N LYS A 16 28.15 -1.10 -5.31
CA LYS A 16 29.18 -0.49 -6.17
C LYS A 16 28.77 -0.61 -7.63
N THR A 17 28.58 0.51 -8.32
CA THR A 17 28.33 0.50 -9.76
C THR A 17 29.61 0.13 -10.51
N ARG A 18 29.50 -0.75 -11.54
CA ARG A 18 30.64 -1.12 -12.38
C ARG A 18 30.88 0.01 -13.41
N GLY A 19 32.09 0.61 -13.44
CA GLY A 19 32.48 1.61 -14.45
C GLY A 19 33.71 2.44 -14.04
N ARG A 20 34.29 3.17 -14.99
CA ARG A 20 35.33 4.20 -14.70
C ARG A 20 34.67 5.34 -13.91
N GLY A 21 34.97 5.44 -12.61
CA GLY A 21 34.32 6.32 -11.66
C GLY A 21 33.19 5.58 -10.91
N ALA A 22 33.54 4.50 -10.19
CA ALA A 22 32.60 3.69 -9.42
C ALA A 22 31.80 4.57 -8.43
N ASN A 23 30.56 4.92 -8.76
CA ASN A 23 29.65 5.58 -7.86
C ASN A 23 29.02 4.54 -6.92
N ILE A 24 28.84 4.92 -5.67
CA ILE A 24 28.09 4.13 -4.69
C ILE A 24 26.61 4.48 -4.86
N ALA A 25 25.78 3.47 -5.16
CA ALA A 25 24.34 3.61 -5.19
C ALA A 25 23.77 3.09 -3.88
N ARG A 26 23.14 3.95 -3.09
CA ARG A 26 22.41 3.56 -1.88
C ARG A 26 21.02 3.09 -2.26
N ALA A 27 20.78 1.80 -2.15
CA ALA A 27 19.47 1.22 -2.39
C ALA A 27 18.57 1.21 -1.14
N VAL A 28 19.19 1.19 0.06
CA VAL A 28 18.54 1.41 1.35
C VAL A 28 19.44 2.39 2.12
N ASP A 29 18.83 3.44 2.66
CA ASP A 29 19.53 4.57 3.27
C ASP A 29 18.88 4.90 4.63
N ASP A 30 19.53 4.47 5.71
CA ASP A 30 19.15 4.71 7.10
C ASP A 30 17.71 4.31 7.43
N VAL A 31 17.33 3.06 7.11
CA VAL A 31 15.99 2.55 7.37
C VAL A 31 15.91 1.96 8.77
N SER A 32 15.00 2.53 9.59
CA SER A 32 14.52 1.96 10.85
C SER A 32 13.04 1.65 10.72
N LEU A 33 12.66 0.37 10.87
CA LEU A 33 11.30 -0.10 10.66
C LEU A 33 11.05 -1.36 11.47
N THR A 34 9.85 -1.46 12.06
CA THR A 34 9.41 -2.64 12.82
C THR A 34 8.11 -3.20 12.23
N ILE A 35 8.07 -4.53 12.05
CA ILE A 35 6.90 -5.28 11.61
C ILE A 35 6.53 -6.24 12.72
N ASP A 36 5.28 -6.18 13.19
CA ASP A 36 4.81 -7.00 14.28
C ASP A 36 4.30 -8.37 13.78
N ARG A 37 4.28 -9.35 14.67
CA ARG A 37 3.80 -10.71 14.39
C ARG A 37 2.32 -10.68 14.03
N GLY A 38 1.95 -11.44 12.98
CA GLY A 38 0.57 -11.53 12.51
C GLY A 38 0.10 -10.36 11.63
N ASP A 39 0.93 -9.33 11.44
CA ASP A 39 0.60 -8.23 10.53
C ASP A 39 0.56 -8.68 9.06
N ILE A 40 -0.31 -8.05 8.28
CA ILE A 40 -0.13 -7.90 6.84
C ILE A 40 0.43 -6.50 6.63
N PHE A 41 1.73 -6.40 6.38
CA PHE A 41 2.47 -5.15 6.28
C PHE A 41 2.81 -4.81 4.83
N GLY A 42 2.35 -3.65 4.37
CA GLY A 42 2.64 -3.13 3.03
C GLY A 42 3.94 -2.32 2.97
N ILE A 43 4.78 -2.56 1.96
CA ILE A 43 5.91 -1.70 1.61
C ILE A 43 5.66 -1.16 0.20
N ILE A 44 5.43 0.13 0.10
CA ILE A 44 5.04 0.80 -1.14
C ILE A 44 6.05 1.86 -1.57
N GLY A 45 6.01 2.25 -2.82
CA GLY A 45 6.90 3.28 -3.38
C GLY A 45 7.11 3.08 -4.88
N TYR A 46 7.63 4.08 -5.55
CA TYR A 46 7.94 4.02 -6.98
C TYR A 46 9.00 2.96 -7.31
N SER A 47 9.12 2.62 -8.60
CA SER A 47 10.21 1.76 -9.06
C SER A 47 11.56 2.36 -8.68
N GLY A 48 12.49 1.54 -8.20
CA GLY A 48 13.80 2.01 -7.72
C GLY A 48 13.83 2.59 -6.29
N ALA A 49 12.71 2.64 -5.56
CA ALA A 49 12.67 3.16 -4.19
C ALA A 49 13.42 2.31 -3.15
N GLY A 50 13.90 1.10 -3.51
CA GLY A 50 14.64 0.22 -2.60
C GLY A 50 13.84 -0.94 -2.02
N LYS A 51 12.54 -1.06 -2.31
CA LYS A 51 11.62 -2.06 -1.74
C LYS A 51 12.11 -3.50 -1.83
N SER A 52 12.41 -3.98 -3.04
CA SER A 52 12.89 -5.37 -3.24
C SER A 52 14.24 -5.61 -2.58
N THR A 53 15.10 -4.58 -2.46
CA THR A 53 16.34 -4.68 -1.70
C THR A 53 16.05 -4.85 -0.22
N LEU A 54 15.11 -4.07 0.35
CA LEU A 54 14.73 -4.17 1.75
C LEU A 54 14.20 -5.57 2.10
N VAL A 55 13.36 -6.15 1.22
CA VAL A 55 12.86 -7.54 1.43
C VAL A 55 13.98 -8.57 1.33
N ARG A 56 14.93 -8.39 0.41
CA ARG A 56 16.09 -9.30 0.31
C ARG A 56 17.01 -9.26 1.52
N LEU A 57 16.94 -8.20 2.31
CA LEU A 57 17.63 -8.14 3.62
C LEU A 57 16.91 -9.02 4.67
N ILE A 58 15.57 -9.16 4.62
CA ILE A 58 14.81 -9.99 5.58
C ILE A 58 15.20 -11.47 5.49
N ASN A 59 15.37 -11.99 4.28
CA ASN A 59 15.75 -13.38 4.07
C ASN A 59 17.28 -13.57 3.90
N ALA A 60 18.06 -12.50 4.17
CA ALA A 60 19.51 -12.45 4.02
C ALA A 60 20.03 -12.91 2.64
N LEU A 61 19.25 -12.71 1.56
CA LEU A 61 19.73 -12.81 0.18
C LEU A 61 20.65 -11.65 -0.17
N GLU A 62 20.44 -10.50 0.50
CA GLU A 62 21.36 -9.37 0.56
C GLU A 62 21.79 -9.15 2.01
N ARG A 63 23.00 -8.63 2.21
CA ARG A 63 23.49 -8.24 3.53
C ARG A 63 23.53 -6.72 3.63
N PRO A 64 23.18 -6.13 4.76
CA PRO A 64 23.32 -4.69 4.94
C PRO A 64 24.79 -4.28 4.87
N THR A 65 25.05 -3.05 4.46
CA THR A 65 26.38 -2.42 4.52
C THR A 65 26.67 -1.94 5.94
N SER A 66 25.64 -1.44 6.64
CA SER A 66 25.65 -1.07 8.05
C SER A 66 24.25 -1.18 8.65
N GLY A 67 24.14 -1.05 9.97
CA GLY A 67 22.90 -1.25 10.72
C GLY A 67 22.63 -2.73 11.01
N THR A 68 21.50 -3.01 11.64
CA THR A 68 21.13 -4.35 12.13
C THR A 68 19.78 -4.79 11.57
N VAL A 69 19.70 -6.05 11.15
CA VAL A 69 18.44 -6.70 10.75
C VAL A 69 18.17 -7.85 11.69
N THR A 70 17.07 -7.75 12.44
CA THR A 70 16.60 -8.80 13.35
C THR A 70 15.36 -9.47 12.75
N VAL A 71 15.36 -10.79 12.66
CA VAL A 71 14.25 -11.59 12.15
C VAL A 71 13.99 -12.75 13.10
N LEU A 72 12.74 -12.95 13.50
CA LEU A 72 12.36 -13.98 14.47
C LEU A 72 13.17 -13.89 15.77
N GLY A 73 13.43 -12.66 16.25
CA GLY A 73 14.23 -12.41 17.44
C GLY A 73 15.73 -12.66 17.30
N THR A 74 16.22 -12.97 16.09
CA THR A 74 17.64 -13.25 15.83
C THR A 74 18.24 -12.17 14.95
N ASP A 75 19.37 -11.57 15.35
CA ASP A 75 20.17 -10.72 14.47
C ASP A 75 20.80 -11.55 13.36
N ILE A 76 20.35 -11.30 12.12
CA ILE A 76 20.80 -12.03 10.93
C ILE A 76 21.94 -11.33 10.16
N THR A 77 22.34 -10.14 10.59
CA THR A 77 23.23 -9.23 9.85
C THR A 77 24.54 -9.89 9.44
N SER A 78 25.15 -10.64 10.36
CA SER A 78 26.47 -11.23 10.18
C SER A 78 26.50 -12.76 10.25
N LEU A 79 25.34 -13.43 10.27
CA LEU A 79 25.26 -14.87 10.40
C LEU A 79 25.88 -15.61 9.20
N SER A 80 26.52 -16.75 9.47
CA SER A 80 26.98 -17.67 8.43
C SER A 80 25.81 -18.34 7.71
N GLU A 81 26.02 -18.82 6.48
CA GLU A 81 25.00 -19.52 5.70
C GLU A 81 24.37 -20.70 6.46
N THR A 82 25.18 -21.44 7.22
CA THR A 82 24.68 -22.56 8.03
C THR A 82 23.68 -22.10 9.10
N LYS A 83 23.93 -20.93 9.72
CA LYS A 83 23.03 -20.35 10.74
C LYS A 83 21.82 -19.66 10.13
N LEU A 84 21.91 -19.18 8.89
CA LEU A 84 20.79 -18.57 8.17
C LEU A 84 19.77 -19.60 7.65
N ARG A 85 20.21 -20.83 7.37
CA ARG A 85 19.35 -21.88 6.79
C ARG A 85 18.09 -22.16 7.63
N PRO A 86 18.16 -22.37 8.96
CA PRO A 86 16.97 -22.58 9.78
C PRO A 86 16.01 -21.37 9.80
N ILE A 87 16.56 -20.15 9.70
CA ILE A 87 15.75 -18.91 9.66
C ILE A 87 15.02 -18.83 8.31
N ARG A 88 15.72 -19.09 7.20
CA ARG A 88 15.11 -19.08 5.86
C ARG A 88 14.02 -20.14 5.68
N GLN A 89 14.09 -21.27 6.39
CA GLN A 89 13.03 -22.30 6.39
C GLN A 89 11.70 -21.75 6.96
N LYS A 90 11.78 -20.77 7.87
CA LYS A 90 10.62 -20.09 8.45
C LYS A 90 10.13 -18.88 7.65
N ILE A 91 10.73 -18.61 6.49
CA ILE A 91 10.39 -17.52 5.58
C ILE A 91 9.96 -18.09 4.23
N GLY A 92 8.69 -17.98 3.90
CA GLY A 92 8.19 -18.25 2.57
C GLY A 92 8.37 -17.03 1.65
N MET A 93 8.56 -17.27 0.34
CA MET A 93 8.68 -16.19 -0.63
C MET A 93 7.81 -16.44 -1.87
N ILE A 94 7.01 -15.45 -2.22
CA ILE A 94 6.20 -15.38 -3.43
C ILE A 94 6.86 -14.38 -4.36
N PHE A 95 7.08 -14.76 -5.61
CA PHE A 95 7.80 -13.96 -6.60
C PHE A 95 6.84 -13.39 -7.65
N GLN A 96 7.18 -12.24 -8.21
CA GLN A 96 6.46 -11.57 -9.29
C GLN A 96 6.27 -12.47 -10.53
N GLN A 97 7.29 -13.23 -10.93
CA GLN A 97 7.29 -14.12 -12.10
C GLN A 97 7.00 -15.58 -11.74
N PHE A 98 6.27 -15.87 -10.65
CA PHE A 98 5.93 -17.20 -10.14
C PHE A 98 7.13 -18.10 -9.79
N ASN A 99 8.22 -18.05 -10.54
CA ASN A 99 9.45 -18.84 -10.39
C ASN A 99 9.19 -20.35 -10.19
N LEU A 100 8.22 -20.91 -10.92
CA LEU A 100 7.90 -22.33 -10.87
C LEU A 100 8.90 -23.14 -11.73
N PHE A 101 9.23 -24.34 -11.26
CA PHE A 101 10.00 -25.29 -12.04
C PHE A 101 9.15 -25.82 -13.19
N SER A 102 9.47 -25.44 -14.41
CA SER A 102 8.72 -25.80 -15.62
C SER A 102 8.68 -27.31 -15.91
N THR A 103 9.71 -28.03 -15.45
CA THR A 103 9.86 -29.49 -15.61
C THR A 103 9.23 -30.30 -14.48
N LYS A 104 8.64 -29.67 -13.49
CA LYS A 104 7.97 -30.30 -12.36
C LYS A 104 6.46 -30.04 -12.42
N THR A 105 5.67 -31.03 -11.99
CA THR A 105 4.22 -30.87 -11.83
C THR A 105 3.90 -29.88 -10.71
N VAL A 106 2.62 -29.47 -10.58
CA VAL A 106 2.12 -28.64 -9.48
C VAL A 106 2.47 -29.26 -8.12
N ALA A 107 2.12 -30.54 -7.91
CA ALA A 107 2.43 -31.23 -6.67
C ALA A 107 3.95 -31.29 -6.39
N GLN A 108 4.76 -31.52 -7.42
CA GLN A 108 6.21 -31.53 -7.28
C GLN A 108 6.83 -30.16 -7.00
N ASN A 109 6.23 -29.08 -7.52
CA ASN A 109 6.63 -27.71 -7.17
C ASN A 109 6.37 -27.41 -5.69
N ILE A 110 5.20 -27.81 -5.17
CA ILE A 110 4.83 -27.62 -3.76
C ILE A 110 5.69 -28.52 -2.84
N ALA A 111 5.96 -29.76 -3.25
CA ALA A 111 6.79 -30.70 -2.48
C ALA A 111 8.28 -30.31 -2.41
N TYR A 112 8.76 -29.48 -3.33
CA TYR A 112 10.20 -29.22 -3.46
C TYR A 112 10.87 -28.65 -2.20
N PRO A 113 10.32 -27.65 -1.49
CA PRO A 113 10.89 -27.18 -0.23
C PRO A 113 10.96 -28.27 0.84
N LEU A 114 9.95 -29.14 0.92
CA LEU A 114 9.90 -30.25 1.87
C LEU A 114 10.97 -31.30 1.59
N GLN A 115 11.27 -31.54 0.29
CA GLN A 115 12.35 -32.44 -0.12
C GLN A 115 13.72 -31.89 0.28
N LEU A 116 13.94 -30.59 0.11
CA LEU A 116 15.18 -29.92 0.53
C LEU A 116 15.38 -29.95 2.05
N ASP A 117 14.29 -29.96 2.80
CA ASP A 117 14.29 -30.04 4.26
C ASP A 117 14.21 -31.49 4.78
N HIS A 118 14.37 -32.48 3.90
CA HIS A 118 14.44 -33.93 4.20
C HIS A 118 13.20 -34.45 4.96
N TRP A 119 12.01 -33.90 4.72
CA TRP A 119 10.77 -34.42 5.30
C TRP A 119 10.51 -35.85 4.80
N ARG A 120 9.94 -36.70 5.65
CA ARG A 120 9.52 -38.06 5.25
C ARG A 120 8.43 -37.97 4.18
N LYS A 121 8.45 -38.94 3.25
CA LYS A 121 7.57 -38.95 2.08
C LYS A 121 6.09 -38.91 2.43
N ASP A 122 5.68 -39.68 3.44
CA ASP A 122 4.29 -39.72 3.92
C ASP A 122 3.78 -38.35 4.46
N TYR A 123 4.66 -37.57 5.10
CA TYR A 123 4.35 -36.21 5.53
C TYR A 123 4.34 -35.22 4.36
N GLN A 124 5.28 -35.37 3.40
CA GLN A 124 5.27 -34.54 2.18
C GLN A 124 3.96 -34.70 1.42
N ASP A 125 3.49 -35.95 1.19
CA ASP A 125 2.30 -36.21 0.40
C ASP A 125 1.03 -35.64 1.10
N ARG A 126 0.92 -35.81 2.41
CA ARG A 126 -0.18 -35.20 3.17
C ARG A 126 -0.15 -33.67 3.06
N ARG A 127 1.00 -33.06 3.33
CA ARG A 127 1.13 -31.60 3.31
C ARG A 127 0.86 -31.02 1.93
N VAL A 128 1.33 -31.67 0.87
CA VAL A 128 1.04 -31.25 -0.52
C VAL A 128 -0.46 -31.30 -0.81
N ASN A 129 -1.16 -32.38 -0.40
CA ASN A 129 -2.60 -32.49 -0.61
C ASN A 129 -3.38 -31.42 0.17
N GLU A 130 -3.04 -31.16 1.45
CA GLU A 130 -3.63 -30.10 2.27
C GLU A 130 -3.47 -28.72 1.58
N LEU A 131 -2.28 -28.43 1.06
CA LEU A 131 -2.02 -27.15 0.39
C LEU A 131 -2.72 -27.05 -0.97
N LEU A 132 -2.80 -28.14 -1.73
CA LEU A 132 -3.55 -28.18 -2.99
C LEU A 132 -5.03 -27.91 -2.76
N GLU A 133 -5.61 -28.50 -1.71
CA GLU A 133 -7.00 -28.26 -1.30
C GLU A 133 -7.17 -26.79 -0.86
N PHE A 134 -6.29 -26.30 0.00
CA PHE A 134 -6.32 -24.91 0.50
C PHE A 134 -6.31 -23.86 -0.60
N VAL A 135 -5.48 -24.06 -1.65
CA VAL A 135 -5.41 -23.12 -2.78
C VAL A 135 -6.40 -23.44 -3.92
N GLY A 136 -7.23 -24.50 -3.77
CA GLY A 136 -8.24 -24.89 -4.76
C GLY A 136 -7.65 -25.47 -6.05
N LEU A 137 -6.56 -26.24 -5.96
CA LEU A 137 -5.85 -26.82 -7.11
C LEU A 137 -5.71 -28.35 -7.06
N SER A 138 -6.55 -29.07 -6.27
CA SER A 138 -6.46 -30.53 -6.12
C SER A 138 -6.49 -31.27 -7.46
N GLU A 139 -7.39 -30.87 -8.38
CA GLU A 139 -7.50 -31.48 -9.72
C GLU A 139 -6.33 -31.14 -10.67
N HIS A 140 -5.48 -30.20 -10.27
CA HIS A 140 -4.35 -29.72 -11.06
C HIS A 140 -3.00 -30.30 -10.60
N ALA A 141 -3.00 -31.17 -9.59
CA ALA A 141 -1.79 -31.71 -8.94
C ALA A 141 -0.75 -32.27 -9.94
N ASN A 142 -1.21 -32.93 -11.01
CA ASN A 142 -0.36 -33.58 -12.02
C ASN A 142 -0.08 -32.71 -13.25
N LYS A 143 -0.65 -31.49 -13.33
CA LYS A 143 -0.38 -30.56 -14.45
C LYS A 143 0.97 -29.91 -14.29
N TYR A 144 1.53 -29.47 -15.42
CA TYR A 144 2.75 -28.66 -15.48
C TYR A 144 2.43 -27.17 -15.51
N PRO A 145 3.35 -26.28 -15.11
CA PRO A 145 3.12 -24.83 -15.13
C PRO A 145 2.67 -24.27 -16.48
N SER A 146 3.12 -24.85 -17.59
CA SER A 146 2.70 -24.46 -18.95
C SER A 146 1.19 -24.65 -19.23
N GLN A 147 0.52 -25.49 -18.44
CA GLN A 147 -0.91 -25.83 -18.58
C GLN A 147 -1.80 -25.02 -17.63
N LEU A 148 -1.24 -24.02 -16.93
CA LEU A 148 -1.93 -23.23 -15.91
C LEU A 148 -2.12 -21.77 -16.35
N SER A 149 -3.22 -21.16 -15.92
CA SER A 149 -3.40 -19.72 -16.00
C SER A 149 -2.42 -18.97 -15.09
N GLY A 150 -2.31 -17.64 -15.24
CA GLY A 150 -1.49 -16.79 -14.36
C GLY A 150 -1.86 -16.92 -12.89
N GLY A 151 -3.15 -16.82 -12.57
CA GLY A 151 -3.66 -16.97 -11.22
C GLY A 151 -3.42 -18.36 -10.62
N GLN A 152 -3.60 -19.42 -11.43
CA GLN A 152 -3.26 -20.79 -10.99
C GLN A 152 -1.77 -20.94 -10.68
N LYS A 153 -0.88 -20.39 -11.52
CA LYS A 153 0.57 -20.36 -11.24
C LYS A 153 0.88 -19.63 -9.94
N GLN A 154 0.21 -18.52 -9.70
CA GLN A 154 0.40 -17.77 -8.45
C GLN A 154 -0.06 -18.55 -7.23
N ARG A 155 -1.22 -19.22 -7.30
CA ARG A 155 -1.69 -20.10 -6.23
C ARG A 155 -0.73 -21.27 -5.96
N VAL A 156 -0.10 -21.83 -6.99
CA VAL A 156 0.99 -22.82 -6.81
C VAL A 156 2.20 -22.20 -6.11
N GLY A 157 2.58 -20.97 -6.47
CA GLY A 157 3.65 -20.22 -5.82
C GLY A 157 3.37 -19.98 -4.33
N ILE A 158 2.14 -19.62 -3.98
CA ILE A 158 1.67 -19.45 -2.60
C ILE A 158 1.75 -20.79 -1.85
N ALA A 159 1.18 -21.86 -2.39
CA ALA A 159 1.22 -23.20 -1.79
C ALA A 159 2.66 -23.68 -1.53
N ARG A 160 3.56 -23.47 -2.50
CA ARG A 160 4.99 -23.79 -2.35
C ARG A 160 5.63 -22.96 -1.22
N ALA A 161 5.32 -21.68 -1.13
CA ALA A 161 5.86 -20.82 -0.08
C ALA A 161 5.36 -21.20 1.33
N LEU A 162 4.17 -21.80 1.42
CA LEU A 162 3.56 -22.28 2.67
C LEU A 162 4.01 -23.70 3.06
N ALA A 163 4.73 -24.42 2.19
CA ALA A 163 5.02 -25.84 2.37
C ALA A 163 5.71 -26.15 3.70
N THR A 164 6.71 -25.37 4.09
CA THR A 164 7.53 -25.55 5.30
C THR A 164 6.95 -24.96 6.57
N ASN A 165 5.66 -24.59 6.59
CA ASN A 165 5.02 -23.87 7.72
C ASN A 165 5.79 -22.61 8.15
N PRO A 166 5.94 -21.63 7.25
CA PRO A 166 6.69 -20.42 7.57
C PRO A 166 5.98 -19.56 8.62
N GLU A 167 6.73 -18.75 9.36
CA GLU A 167 6.20 -17.71 10.25
C GLU A 167 6.08 -16.35 9.54
N ILE A 168 6.84 -16.17 8.44
CA ILE A 168 6.86 -14.97 7.62
C ILE A 168 6.65 -15.35 6.15
N LEU A 169 5.82 -14.60 5.45
CA LEU A 169 5.60 -14.72 4.01
C LEU A 169 5.97 -13.39 3.33
N LEU A 170 6.98 -13.41 2.48
CA LEU A 170 7.40 -12.27 1.68
C LEU A 170 6.72 -12.34 0.31
N ALA A 171 5.94 -11.34 -0.05
CA ALA A 171 5.23 -11.26 -1.33
C ALA A 171 5.80 -10.10 -2.16
N ASP A 172 6.72 -10.40 -3.08
CA ASP A 172 7.37 -9.42 -3.94
C ASP A 172 6.57 -9.27 -5.24
N GLU A 173 5.78 -8.18 -5.34
CA GLU A 173 4.90 -7.86 -6.48
C GLU A 173 4.01 -9.05 -6.93
N ALA A 174 3.47 -9.77 -5.96
CA ALA A 174 2.75 -11.04 -6.17
C ALA A 174 1.52 -10.96 -7.09
N THR A 175 1.03 -9.77 -7.40
CA THR A 175 -0.19 -9.54 -8.21
C THR A 175 0.05 -8.73 -9.47
N SER A 176 1.26 -8.21 -9.69
CA SER A 176 1.54 -7.25 -10.78
C SER A 176 1.37 -7.82 -12.21
N ALA A 177 1.40 -9.14 -12.36
CA ALA A 177 1.24 -9.84 -13.63
C ALA A 177 -0.17 -10.46 -13.81
N LEU A 178 -1.14 -10.11 -12.94
CA LEU A 178 -2.48 -10.68 -12.92
C LEU A 178 -3.51 -9.64 -13.34
N ASP A 179 -4.62 -10.11 -13.90
CA ASP A 179 -5.81 -9.27 -14.14
C ASP A 179 -6.50 -8.90 -12.80
N PRO A 180 -7.39 -7.89 -12.79
CA PRO A 180 -8.01 -7.40 -11.56
C PRO A 180 -8.82 -8.45 -10.78
N GLU A 181 -9.57 -9.31 -11.48
CA GLU A 181 -10.38 -10.35 -10.85
C GLU A 181 -9.50 -11.39 -10.15
N THR A 182 -8.51 -11.90 -10.88
CA THR A 182 -7.50 -12.84 -10.34
C THR A 182 -6.70 -12.22 -9.20
N THR A 183 -6.39 -10.91 -9.29
CA THR A 183 -5.73 -10.18 -8.20
C THR A 183 -6.57 -10.23 -6.92
N THR A 184 -7.86 -9.94 -7.00
CA THR A 184 -8.77 -9.99 -5.85
C THR A 184 -8.81 -11.37 -5.22
N GLU A 185 -8.86 -12.45 -6.02
CA GLU A 185 -8.84 -13.83 -5.53
C GLU A 185 -7.52 -14.18 -4.81
N VAL A 186 -6.38 -13.75 -5.36
CA VAL A 186 -5.06 -13.98 -4.74
C VAL A 186 -4.92 -13.19 -3.44
N LEU A 187 -5.42 -11.95 -3.37
CA LEU A 187 -5.41 -11.16 -2.14
C LEU A 187 -6.31 -11.77 -1.07
N ALA A 188 -7.50 -12.26 -1.43
CA ALA A 188 -8.36 -13.00 -0.52
C ALA A 188 -7.68 -14.26 0.02
N LEU A 189 -6.94 -14.99 -0.82
CA LEU A 189 -6.16 -16.15 -0.40
C LEU A 189 -5.04 -15.76 0.58
N LEU A 190 -4.30 -14.67 0.33
CA LEU A 190 -3.25 -14.17 1.24
C LEU A 190 -3.85 -13.75 2.59
N LYS A 191 -5.01 -13.10 2.59
CA LYS A 191 -5.72 -12.74 3.81
C LYS A 191 -6.10 -13.99 4.60
N ARG A 192 -6.65 -15.02 3.95
CA ARG A 192 -6.93 -16.32 4.59
C ARG A 192 -5.67 -16.98 5.17
N VAL A 193 -4.53 -16.91 4.47
CA VAL A 193 -3.24 -17.40 4.99
C VAL A 193 -2.88 -16.72 6.31
N ASN A 194 -3.04 -15.39 6.40
CA ASN A 194 -2.78 -14.65 7.62
C ASN A 194 -3.77 -15.03 8.74
N GLU A 195 -5.07 -15.06 8.43
CA GLU A 195 -6.13 -15.32 9.41
C GLU A 195 -6.13 -16.76 9.95
N GLU A 196 -5.95 -17.77 9.08
CA GLU A 196 -6.02 -19.18 9.46
C GLU A 196 -4.70 -19.71 10.06
N PHE A 197 -3.55 -19.22 9.58
CA PHE A 197 -2.24 -19.72 10.04
C PHE A 197 -1.45 -18.74 10.92
N GLY A 198 -1.95 -17.51 11.12
CA GLY A 198 -1.25 -16.48 11.91
C GLY A 198 0.09 -16.02 11.32
N ILE A 199 0.29 -16.25 10.01
CA ILE A 199 1.55 -15.93 9.30
C ILE A 199 1.64 -14.41 9.10
N THR A 200 2.78 -13.81 9.44
CA THR A 200 3.08 -12.42 9.12
C THR A 200 3.36 -12.28 7.63
N ILE A 201 2.69 -11.36 6.95
CA ILE A 201 2.87 -11.14 5.51
C ILE A 201 3.53 -9.78 5.28
N VAL A 202 4.64 -9.76 4.55
CA VAL A 202 5.27 -8.53 4.05
C VAL A 202 5.01 -8.43 2.56
N LEU A 203 4.17 -7.47 2.18
CA LEU A 203 3.70 -7.27 0.82
C LEU A 203 4.43 -6.09 0.17
N ILE A 204 5.16 -6.35 -0.92
CA ILE A 204 5.74 -5.29 -1.74
C ILE A 204 4.87 -5.07 -2.96
N THR A 205 4.50 -3.83 -3.19
CA THR A 205 3.75 -3.45 -4.39
C THR A 205 3.93 -1.96 -4.70
N HIS A 206 3.69 -1.61 -5.94
CA HIS A 206 3.46 -0.23 -6.36
C HIS A 206 1.95 0.05 -6.58
N GLN A 207 1.09 -0.95 -6.38
CA GLN A 207 -0.37 -0.86 -6.54
C GLN A 207 -1.03 -0.56 -5.19
N MET A 208 -1.56 0.65 -5.05
CA MET A 208 -2.19 1.12 -3.81
C MET A 208 -3.45 0.35 -3.44
N ASN A 209 -4.28 0.02 -4.43
CA ASN A 209 -5.50 -0.77 -4.25
C ASN A 209 -5.23 -2.13 -3.59
N VAL A 210 -4.07 -2.73 -3.85
CA VAL A 210 -3.64 -3.98 -3.21
C VAL A 210 -3.42 -3.79 -1.71
N VAL A 211 -2.74 -2.70 -1.34
CA VAL A 211 -2.47 -2.38 0.08
C VAL A 211 -3.76 -2.04 0.82
N GLN A 212 -4.65 -1.23 0.20
CA GLN A 212 -5.95 -0.88 0.77
C GLN A 212 -6.82 -2.10 1.10
N GLN A 213 -6.75 -3.15 0.25
CA GLN A 213 -7.60 -4.32 0.40
C GLN A 213 -7.20 -5.22 1.57
N ILE A 214 -5.90 -5.41 1.82
CA ILE A 214 -5.48 -6.43 2.79
C ILE A 214 -4.48 -5.97 3.85
N ALA A 215 -3.71 -4.89 3.63
CA ALA A 215 -2.68 -4.51 4.60
C ALA A 215 -3.27 -3.82 5.83
N GLY A 216 -2.70 -4.12 7.00
CA GLY A 216 -3.01 -3.46 8.25
C GLY A 216 -2.20 -2.18 8.44
N ARG A 217 -0.93 -2.26 8.13
CA ARG A 217 0.05 -1.16 8.26
C ARG A 217 0.85 -1.04 6.96
N VAL A 218 1.43 0.13 6.75
CA VAL A 218 2.19 0.43 5.53
C VAL A 218 3.42 1.26 5.84
N ALA A 219 4.49 1.06 5.06
CA ALA A 219 5.64 1.94 4.96
C ALA A 219 5.78 2.44 3.51
N VAL A 220 5.91 3.75 3.35
CA VAL A 220 6.17 4.41 2.07
C VAL A 220 7.66 4.62 1.90
N MET A 221 8.23 4.07 0.83
CA MET A 221 9.64 4.22 0.51
C MET A 221 9.87 5.19 -0.64
N SER A 222 10.86 6.03 -0.50
CA SER A 222 11.37 6.93 -1.54
C SER A 222 12.87 7.07 -1.42
N ALA A 223 13.59 6.94 -2.55
CA ALA A 223 15.05 7.11 -2.62
C ALA A 223 15.82 6.31 -1.53
N GLY A 224 15.41 5.07 -1.26
CA GLY A 224 16.05 4.19 -0.29
C GLY A 224 15.62 4.40 1.16
N ARG A 225 14.79 5.39 1.46
CA ARG A 225 14.34 5.73 2.82
C ARG A 225 12.88 5.39 3.04
N VAL A 226 12.50 5.04 4.26
CA VAL A 226 11.12 5.06 4.72
C VAL A 226 10.78 6.51 5.04
N VAL A 227 9.89 7.11 4.25
CA VAL A 227 9.50 8.52 4.41
C VAL A 227 8.26 8.68 5.28
N GLU A 228 7.41 7.66 5.32
CA GLU A 228 6.19 7.65 6.14
C GLU A 228 5.81 6.21 6.48
N SER A 229 5.27 5.95 7.67
CA SER A 229 4.80 4.63 8.08
C SER A 229 3.71 4.75 9.14
N GLY A 230 2.70 3.90 9.06
CA GLY A 230 1.59 3.90 10.01
C GLY A 230 0.51 2.89 9.67
N ASP A 231 -0.66 3.03 10.29
CA ASP A 231 -1.87 2.33 9.88
C ASP A 231 -2.22 2.72 8.44
N VAL A 232 -2.71 1.77 7.65
CA VAL A 232 -3.04 2.03 6.24
C VAL A 232 -4.06 3.15 6.11
N TYR A 233 -5.10 3.14 6.95
CA TYR A 233 -6.11 4.18 6.89
C TYR A 233 -5.53 5.57 7.17
N ASP A 234 -4.72 5.71 8.22
CA ASP A 234 -4.14 7.00 8.62
C ASP A 234 -3.21 7.57 7.54
N VAL A 235 -2.33 6.72 6.98
CA VAL A 235 -1.42 7.13 5.91
C VAL A 235 -2.18 7.53 4.65
N PHE A 236 -3.30 6.87 4.33
CA PHE A 236 -4.13 7.19 3.16
C PHE A 236 -5.03 8.40 3.41
N ALA A 237 -5.60 8.52 4.61
CA ALA A 237 -6.52 9.60 4.95
C ALA A 237 -5.80 10.92 5.22
N ALA A 238 -4.60 10.89 5.81
CA ALA A 238 -3.87 12.09 6.23
C ALA A 238 -2.37 11.99 5.92
N PRO A 239 -1.96 11.80 4.63
CA PRO A 239 -0.57 11.67 4.26
C PRO A 239 0.21 12.94 4.61
N GLN A 240 1.34 12.78 5.32
CA GLN A 240 2.15 13.92 5.77
C GLN A 240 3.22 14.30 4.75
N GLN A 241 3.77 13.31 4.04
CA GLN A 241 4.89 13.54 3.14
C GLN A 241 4.44 13.87 1.71
N PRO A 242 5.08 14.83 1.00
CA PRO A 242 4.72 15.17 -0.38
C PRO A 242 4.75 13.98 -1.34
N VAL A 243 5.69 13.04 -1.13
CA VAL A 243 5.77 11.81 -1.92
C VAL A 243 4.56 10.93 -1.67
N THR A 244 4.15 10.75 -0.41
CA THR A 244 2.98 9.97 -0.03
C THR A 244 1.69 10.59 -0.60
N LYS A 245 1.53 11.92 -0.51
CA LYS A 245 0.39 12.65 -1.09
C LYS A 245 0.25 12.36 -2.58
N ARG A 246 1.33 12.53 -3.34
CA ARG A 246 1.32 12.24 -4.79
C ARG A 246 1.02 10.78 -5.09
N PHE A 247 1.54 9.86 -4.29
CA PHE A 247 1.34 8.43 -4.48
C PHE A 247 -0.12 8.05 -4.22
N ILE A 248 -0.71 8.58 -3.16
CA ILE A 248 -2.11 8.33 -2.78
C ILE A 248 -3.07 9.00 -3.75
N ALA A 249 -2.76 10.20 -4.26
CA ALA A 249 -3.58 10.88 -5.25
C ALA A 249 -3.86 10.03 -6.50
N THR A 250 -2.90 9.16 -6.90
CA THR A 250 -3.09 8.23 -8.02
C THR A 250 -3.98 7.02 -7.68
N ALA A 251 -4.30 6.81 -6.41
CA ALA A 251 -5.03 5.64 -5.91
C ALA A 251 -6.40 5.97 -5.32
N LEU A 252 -6.65 7.24 -5.00
CA LEU A 252 -7.95 7.66 -4.50
C LEU A 252 -8.96 7.62 -5.64
N SER A 253 -9.96 6.76 -5.51
CA SER A 253 -11.11 6.78 -6.41
C SER A 253 -11.77 8.15 -6.34
N GLY A 254 -11.97 8.76 -7.52
CA GLY A 254 -12.65 10.03 -7.65
C GLY A 254 -11.78 11.29 -7.63
N LEU A 255 -10.45 11.19 -7.47
CA LEU A 255 -9.57 12.31 -7.78
C LEU A 255 -9.32 12.33 -9.31
N PRO A 256 -9.62 13.42 -10.01
CA PRO A 256 -9.39 13.50 -11.44
C PRO A 256 -7.89 13.51 -11.76
N GLU A 257 -7.49 12.87 -12.85
CA GLU A 257 -6.12 12.98 -13.40
C GLU A 257 -5.92 14.35 -14.06
N GLU A 258 -4.66 14.76 -14.24
CA GLU A 258 -4.30 16.07 -14.79
C GLU A 258 -4.97 16.39 -16.13
N ASP A 259 -4.92 15.45 -17.08
CA ASP A 259 -5.55 15.57 -18.38
C ASP A 259 -7.09 15.70 -18.30
N ARG A 260 -7.69 15.14 -17.25
CA ARG A 260 -9.11 15.29 -16.99
C ARG A 260 -9.45 16.66 -16.42
N VAL A 261 -8.62 17.21 -15.52
CA VAL A 261 -8.80 18.58 -15.02
C VAL A 261 -8.71 19.59 -16.15
N GLU A 262 -7.77 19.40 -17.08
CA GLU A 262 -7.69 20.23 -18.29
C GLU A 262 -8.97 20.17 -19.12
N ARG A 263 -9.52 18.97 -19.36
CA ARG A 263 -10.81 18.82 -20.06
C ARG A 263 -11.95 19.49 -19.32
N LEU A 264 -12.02 19.35 -17.98
CA LEU A 264 -13.05 19.99 -17.17
C LEU A 264 -12.99 21.51 -17.30
N HIS A 265 -11.80 22.12 -17.33
CA HIS A 265 -11.66 23.58 -17.57
C HIS A 265 -12.10 24.00 -18.99
N HIS A 266 -12.09 23.10 -19.99
CA HIS A 266 -12.63 23.40 -21.32
C HIS A 266 -14.14 23.29 -21.39
N GLU A 267 -14.73 22.37 -20.62
CA GLU A 267 -16.17 22.08 -20.64
C GLU A 267 -16.97 22.96 -19.68
N TRP A 268 -16.34 23.42 -18.59
CA TRP A 268 -16.99 24.10 -17.46
C TRP A 268 -16.31 25.42 -17.15
N SER A 269 -17.11 26.45 -16.92
CA SER A 269 -16.61 27.83 -16.68
C SER A 269 -16.43 28.18 -15.22
N GLY A 270 -17.08 27.43 -14.32
CA GLY A 270 -17.04 27.64 -12.88
C GLY A 270 -15.73 27.20 -12.24
N ARG A 271 -15.70 27.27 -10.92
CA ARG A 271 -14.53 26.83 -10.15
C ARG A 271 -14.56 25.34 -9.92
N ILE A 272 -13.52 24.64 -10.38
CA ILE A 272 -13.38 23.18 -10.28
C ILE A 272 -12.69 22.85 -8.96
N VAL A 273 -13.39 22.10 -8.11
CA VAL A 273 -12.92 21.79 -6.77
C VAL A 273 -13.19 20.35 -6.42
N THR A 274 -12.19 19.65 -5.93
CA THR A 274 -12.35 18.31 -5.38
C THR A 274 -12.40 18.35 -3.87
N VAL A 275 -13.42 17.72 -3.30
CA VAL A 275 -13.60 17.53 -1.86
C VAL A 275 -13.21 16.11 -1.51
N LEU A 276 -12.26 15.95 -0.60
CA LEU A 276 -11.83 14.64 -0.10
C LEU A 276 -12.81 14.17 0.97
N ILE A 277 -13.30 12.95 0.80
CA ILE A 277 -14.21 12.28 1.73
C ILE A 277 -13.41 11.38 2.63
N ARG A 278 -13.51 11.60 3.95
CA ARG A 278 -12.87 10.79 4.99
C ARG A 278 -13.88 10.59 6.11
N GLN A 279 -14.02 9.36 6.56
CA GLN A 279 -14.79 9.07 7.76
C GLN A 279 -13.90 9.35 8.97
N LYS A 280 -14.16 10.42 9.72
CA LYS A 280 -13.50 10.65 11.02
C LYS A 280 -14.13 9.70 12.04
N ASP A 281 -13.33 8.89 12.72
CA ASP A 281 -13.76 8.17 13.91
C ASP A 281 -14.20 9.18 14.97
N VAL A 282 -15.50 9.28 15.19
CA VAL A 282 -16.04 9.92 16.38
C VAL A 282 -15.99 8.87 17.49
N SER A 283 -14.83 8.75 18.14
CA SER A 283 -14.68 7.95 19.33
C SER A 283 -15.61 8.49 20.42
N GLY A 284 -16.70 7.76 20.70
CA GLY A 284 -17.46 7.99 21.92
C GLY A 284 -18.97 7.98 21.87
N THR A 285 -19.65 7.76 20.76
CA THR A 285 -21.11 7.61 20.74
C THR A 285 -21.56 6.46 19.87
N GLN A 286 -22.37 5.55 20.44
CA GLN A 286 -23.10 4.52 19.69
C GLN A 286 -24.10 5.21 18.75
N GLY A 287 -23.70 5.42 17.52
CA GLY A 287 -24.54 5.97 16.46
C GLY A 287 -23.67 6.13 15.22
N HIS A 288 -23.99 5.37 14.17
CA HIS A 288 -23.38 5.52 12.86
C HIS A 288 -23.82 6.85 12.22
N GLU A 289 -23.41 7.98 12.77
CA GLU A 289 -23.46 9.25 12.06
C GLU A 289 -22.22 9.35 11.20
N LEU A 290 -22.39 9.04 9.92
CA LEU A 290 -21.52 9.49 8.85
C LEU A 290 -21.49 11.02 8.85
N LYS A 291 -20.73 11.64 9.75
CA LYS A 291 -20.22 12.99 9.52
C LYS A 291 -19.12 12.93 8.49
N ALA A 292 -19.50 12.42 7.31
CA ALA A 292 -18.71 12.65 6.11
C ALA A 292 -18.64 14.18 5.92
N SER A 293 -17.48 14.65 5.52
CA SER A 293 -17.24 16.04 5.08
C SER A 293 -18.30 16.54 4.08
N GLY A 294 -19.10 15.65 3.49
CA GLY A 294 -20.20 15.97 2.57
C GLY A 294 -21.51 16.42 3.19
N GLN A 295 -21.77 16.24 4.49
CA GLN A 295 -23.04 16.69 5.08
C GLN A 295 -23.14 18.22 5.11
N ASN A 296 -22.02 18.93 5.23
CA ASN A 296 -22.01 20.39 5.25
C ASN A 296 -22.07 21.04 3.86
N ILE A 297 -21.76 20.32 2.77
CA ILE A 297 -21.71 20.93 1.42
C ILE A 297 -23.08 21.45 1.01
N SER A 298 -24.15 20.66 1.16
CA SER A 298 -25.50 21.07 0.79
C SER A 298 -26.02 22.26 1.60
N GLU A 299 -25.71 22.29 2.89
CA GLU A 299 -26.06 23.42 3.76
C GLU A 299 -25.28 24.67 3.39
N LEU A 300 -23.99 24.56 3.10
CA LEU A 300 -23.16 25.66 2.67
C LEU A 300 -23.57 26.18 1.28
N ILE A 301 -23.90 25.30 0.34
CA ILE A 301 -24.45 25.68 -0.97
C ILE A 301 -25.70 26.53 -0.79
N ALA A 302 -26.65 26.09 0.05
CA ALA A 302 -27.85 26.82 0.34
C ALA A 302 -27.59 28.18 1.05
N LYS A 303 -26.63 28.17 2.00
CA LYS A 303 -26.25 29.38 2.79
C LYS A 303 -25.68 30.49 1.90
N TYR A 304 -24.78 30.11 0.96
CA TYR A 304 -24.09 31.09 0.12
C TYR A 304 -24.75 31.32 -1.25
N GLY A 305 -25.80 30.56 -1.56
CA GLY A 305 -26.50 30.68 -2.86
C GLY A 305 -25.60 30.32 -4.03
N VAL A 306 -24.69 29.34 -3.83
CA VAL A 306 -23.77 28.84 -4.85
C VAL A 306 -24.46 27.71 -5.60
N GLU A 307 -24.36 27.71 -6.93
CA GLU A 307 -24.78 26.58 -7.77
C GLU A 307 -23.66 25.54 -7.84
N SER A 308 -24.02 24.27 -7.82
CA SER A 308 -23.04 23.18 -7.88
C SER A 308 -23.45 22.11 -8.89
N SER A 309 -22.46 21.62 -9.65
CA SER A 309 -22.58 20.46 -10.52
C SER A 309 -21.56 19.40 -10.08
N LEU A 310 -22.02 18.17 -9.87
CA LEU A 310 -21.12 17.05 -9.61
C LEU A 310 -20.55 16.59 -10.95
N LEU A 311 -19.21 16.64 -11.10
CA LEU A 311 -18.53 16.36 -12.35
C LEU A 311 -17.88 14.98 -12.38
N TYR A 312 -17.29 14.58 -11.26
CA TYR A 312 -16.51 13.35 -11.17
C TYR A 312 -16.41 12.91 -9.71
N GLY A 313 -16.32 11.62 -9.45
CA GLY A 313 -16.12 11.18 -8.07
C GLY A 313 -16.14 9.68 -7.89
N GLY A 314 -15.58 9.24 -6.78
CA GLY A 314 -15.61 7.84 -6.32
C GLY A 314 -15.33 7.77 -4.82
N ILE A 315 -15.94 6.78 -4.18
CA ILE A 315 -15.75 6.48 -2.76
C ILE A 315 -15.43 5.00 -2.63
N ASP A 316 -14.30 4.71 -2.01
CA ASP A 316 -13.86 3.37 -1.66
C ASP A 316 -13.94 3.14 -0.15
N THR A 317 -13.60 1.94 0.28
CA THR A 317 -13.47 1.59 1.69
C THR A 317 -12.08 1.04 1.98
N VAL A 318 -11.43 1.56 3.02
CA VAL A 318 -10.20 1.02 3.60
C VAL A 318 -10.54 0.49 4.97
N LYS A 319 -10.39 -0.81 5.20
CA LYS A 319 -10.79 -1.48 6.46
C LYS A 319 -12.23 -1.17 6.90
N GLY A 320 -13.16 -1.06 5.94
CA GLY A 320 -14.56 -0.74 6.24
C GLY A 320 -14.84 0.75 6.48
N THR A 321 -13.83 1.61 6.40
CA THR A 321 -13.94 3.07 6.58
C THR A 321 -13.92 3.76 5.21
N ALA A 322 -14.87 4.66 4.97
CA ALA A 322 -15.01 5.33 3.68
C ALA A 322 -13.87 6.34 3.44
N ILE A 323 -13.30 6.29 2.23
CA ILE A 323 -12.32 7.24 1.73
C ILE A 323 -12.57 7.48 0.23
N GLY A 324 -12.44 8.73 -0.23
CA GLY A 324 -12.64 9.03 -1.65
C GLY A 324 -12.53 10.51 -1.95
N ALA A 325 -12.95 10.88 -3.15
CA ALA A 325 -12.95 12.25 -3.61
C ALA A 325 -14.15 12.51 -4.51
N ILE A 326 -14.74 13.69 -4.40
CA ILE A 326 -15.81 14.15 -5.28
C ILE A 326 -15.45 15.52 -5.82
N THR A 327 -15.44 15.64 -7.15
CA THR A 327 -15.13 16.88 -7.86
C THR A 327 -16.42 17.56 -8.28
N TYR A 328 -16.51 18.81 -7.94
CA TYR A 328 -17.62 19.71 -8.27
C TYR A 328 -17.15 20.86 -9.13
N GLU A 329 -18.07 21.39 -9.93
CA GLU A 329 -18.04 22.76 -10.40
C GLU A 329 -18.88 23.60 -9.42
N PHE A 330 -18.37 24.75 -9.01
CA PHE A 330 -19.12 25.74 -8.26
C PHE A 330 -19.24 27.05 -9.06
N ASN A 331 -20.48 27.51 -9.19
CA ASN A 331 -20.85 28.73 -9.91
C ASN A 331 -21.57 29.70 -8.99
N GLY A 332 -21.38 31.01 -9.23
CA GLY A 332 -22.01 32.08 -8.48
C GLY A 332 -21.21 33.39 -8.56
N PRO A 333 -21.65 34.46 -7.93
CA PRO A 333 -20.86 35.67 -7.76
C PRO A 333 -19.52 35.33 -7.10
N GLY A 334 -18.39 35.85 -7.63
CA GLY A 334 -17.05 35.41 -7.24
C GLY A 334 -16.81 35.43 -5.72
N TRP A 335 -17.29 36.49 -5.04
CA TRP A 335 -17.15 36.59 -3.59
C TRP A 335 -17.97 35.55 -2.80
N HIS A 336 -19.12 35.08 -3.32
CA HIS A 336 -19.92 34.01 -2.72
C HIS A 336 -19.15 32.66 -2.78
N VAL A 337 -18.58 32.36 -3.94
CA VAL A 337 -17.80 31.14 -4.15
C VAL A 337 -16.55 31.15 -3.27
N ASP A 338 -15.86 32.29 -3.14
CA ASP A 338 -14.64 32.38 -2.33
C ASP A 338 -14.95 32.23 -0.82
N GLU A 339 -16.05 32.83 -0.31
CA GLU A 339 -16.45 32.62 1.09
C GLU A 339 -16.94 31.20 1.36
N PHE A 340 -17.74 30.67 0.44
CA PHE A 340 -18.16 29.26 0.48
C PHE A 340 -16.97 28.32 0.58
N LEU A 341 -15.98 28.48 -0.29
CA LEU A 341 -14.78 27.61 -0.29
C LEU A 341 -13.93 27.79 0.96
N ARG A 342 -13.85 29.00 1.52
CA ARG A 342 -13.14 29.25 2.78
C ARG A 342 -13.82 28.50 3.94
N GLU A 343 -15.14 28.55 4.04
CA GLU A 343 -15.87 27.83 5.09
C GLU A 343 -15.86 26.31 4.84
N LEU A 344 -15.97 25.87 3.59
CA LEU A 344 -15.84 24.46 3.22
C LEU A 344 -14.45 23.93 3.59
N ALA A 345 -13.38 24.62 3.22
CA ALA A 345 -11.99 24.25 3.54
C ALA A 345 -11.71 24.30 5.07
N ALA A 346 -12.48 25.06 5.84
CA ALA A 346 -12.39 25.05 7.30
C ALA A 346 -12.83 23.70 7.91
N ASN A 347 -13.69 22.94 7.26
CA ASN A 347 -14.30 21.71 7.77
C ASN A 347 -14.01 20.47 6.92
N SER A 348 -13.46 20.64 5.73
CA SER A 348 -13.19 19.57 4.75
C SER A 348 -11.85 19.79 4.08
N ASP A 349 -11.22 18.70 3.66
CA ASP A 349 -10.03 18.78 2.84
C ASP A 349 -10.44 19.04 1.37
N VAL A 350 -9.94 20.14 0.82
CA VAL A 350 -10.34 20.65 -0.49
C VAL A 350 -9.11 20.79 -1.40
N ILE A 351 -9.22 20.34 -2.65
CA ILE A 351 -8.24 20.58 -3.71
C ILE A 351 -8.89 21.52 -4.73
N ASP A 352 -8.36 22.72 -4.87
CA ASP A 352 -8.89 23.76 -5.72
C ASP A 352 -8.07 23.88 -7.01
N PHE A 353 -8.66 23.51 -8.13
CA PHE A 353 -8.04 23.59 -9.46
C PHE A 353 -8.27 24.95 -10.15
N GLY A 354 -8.99 25.88 -9.51
CA GLY A 354 -9.29 27.19 -10.06
C GLY A 354 -10.42 27.17 -11.09
N THR A 355 -10.43 28.17 -11.96
CA THR A 355 -11.40 28.32 -13.05
C THR A 355 -10.70 28.23 -14.40
N ALA A 356 -11.44 28.06 -15.50
CA ALA A 356 -10.92 28.13 -16.87
C ALA A 356 -10.13 29.43 -17.14
N ALA A 357 -10.56 30.56 -16.57
CA ALA A 357 -9.86 31.85 -16.73
C ALA A 357 -8.63 32.02 -15.82
N LYS A 358 -8.57 31.29 -14.70
CA LYS A 358 -7.46 31.29 -13.74
C LYS A 358 -7.22 29.87 -13.24
N PRO A 359 -6.65 28.99 -14.09
CA PRO A 359 -6.40 27.61 -13.69
C PRO A 359 -5.23 27.56 -12.69
N VAL A 360 -5.34 26.63 -11.72
CA VAL A 360 -4.25 26.28 -10.81
C VAL A 360 -3.59 25.02 -11.40
N ALA A 361 -2.25 25.04 -11.51
CA ALA A 361 -1.52 23.87 -12.00
C ALA A 361 -1.81 22.64 -11.13
N TYR A 362 -2.02 21.48 -11.73
CA TYR A 362 -2.42 20.25 -11.03
C TYR A 362 -1.50 19.92 -9.86
N ALA A 363 -0.17 19.99 -10.10
CA ALA A 363 0.82 19.71 -9.06
C ALA A 363 0.74 20.69 -7.88
N ASP A 364 0.46 21.97 -8.15
CA ASP A 364 0.33 23.01 -7.11
C ASP A 364 -0.99 22.85 -6.33
N ALA A 365 -2.09 22.55 -7.03
CA ALA A 365 -3.38 22.31 -6.41
C ALA A 365 -3.33 21.12 -5.43
N VAL A 366 -2.75 19.99 -5.89
CA VAL A 366 -2.58 18.79 -5.06
C VAL A 366 -1.58 19.02 -3.92
N ALA A 367 -0.52 19.82 -4.14
CA ALA A 367 0.43 20.19 -3.09
C ALA A 367 -0.15 21.23 -2.12
N GLY A 368 -0.91 22.21 -2.61
CA GLY A 368 -1.53 23.30 -1.86
C GLY A 368 -2.60 22.84 -0.87
N HIS A 369 -3.13 21.64 -1.03
CA HIS A 369 -3.97 20.97 -0.03
C HIS A 369 -3.32 20.93 1.38
N ALA A 370 -1.97 21.02 1.46
CA ALA A 370 -1.26 21.08 2.74
C ALA A 370 -1.24 22.48 3.37
N SER A 371 -1.34 23.55 2.59
CA SER A 371 -1.19 24.92 3.09
C SER A 371 -2.43 25.42 3.84
N TYR A 372 -3.63 24.98 3.46
CA TYR A 372 -4.86 25.33 4.19
C TYR A 372 -4.90 24.75 5.62
N ALA A 373 -4.14 23.69 5.91
CA ALA A 373 -4.02 23.12 7.24
C ALA A 373 -2.94 23.83 8.09
N GLU A 374 -1.91 24.40 7.46
CA GLU A 374 -0.80 25.10 8.14
C GLU A 374 -1.14 26.55 8.46
N ASP A 375 -1.92 27.25 7.63
CA ASP A 375 -2.38 28.60 7.90
C ASP A 375 -3.31 28.70 9.13
N ARG A 376 -3.91 27.59 9.56
CA ARG A 376 -4.66 27.54 10.83
C ARG A 376 -3.79 27.71 12.08
N ALA A 377 -2.49 27.43 12.00
CA ALA A 377 -1.56 27.60 13.13
C ALA A 377 -1.08 29.05 13.29
N HIS A 378 -1.41 29.94 12.33
CA HIS A 378 -0.93 31.33 12.29
C HIS A 378 -2.06 32.36 12.12
N ASP A 379 -3.30 32.03 12.44
CA ASP A 379 -4.38 33.02 12.48
C ASP A 379 -4.28 33.87 13.79
N PRO A 380 -3.88 35.14 13.71
CA PRO A 380 -3.77 36.01 14.87
C PRO A 380 -5.11 36.39 15.48
N LEU A 381 -6.26 36.04 14.86
CA LEU A 381 -7.60 36.35 15.35
C LEU A 381 -8.20 35.28 16.29
N ALA A 382 -7.52 34.13 16.46
CA ALA A 382 -7.94 33.08 17.41
C ALA A 382 -7.53 33.37 18.88
N ALA A 383 -6.82 34.47 19.15
CA ALA A 383 -6.28 34.77 20.48
C ALA A 383 -7.13 35.71 21.32
N ASP A 384 -8.29 36.22 20.83
CA ASP A 384 -9.08 37.25 21.53
C ASP A 384 -10.48 36.79 21.97
N THR A 385 -10.71 35.48 22.14
CA THR A 385 -11.92 34.97 22.83
C THR A 385 -11.55 33.88 23.83
N ALA A 386 -10.96 34.29 24.94
CA ALA A 386 -10.85 33.49 26.19
C ALA A 386 -11.32 34.35 27.36
#